data_592d85c311061f5135f0ff1ad610f7f7
#
_entry.id   592d85c311061f5135f0ff1ad610f7f7
#
_cell.length_a   1.000
_cell.length_b   1.000
_cell.length_c   1.000
_cell.angle_alpha   90.00
_cell.angle_beta   90.00
_cell.angle_gamma   90.00
#
_symmetry.space_group_name_H-M   'P 1'
#
loop_
_entity.id
_entity.type
_entity.pdbx_description
1 polymer ?
#
loop_
_entity_poly.entity_id
_entity_poly.type
_entity_poly.pdbx_seq_one_letter_code
_entity_poly.pdbx_strand_id
1 'polypeptide(L)'
;GLDFFGIGEHHRPDYAVSTPEIILAAAATVTKKIKLGSAVSVLSSSDPVRLYQSFATIDQLSNGRAELMAGRGSFTESFPLYGYNLNDYDELFEEKLDLLVKIDNENPITWKGRLRPSLNKQQVLPRAYNEQLAMWVAVGGTPESVVRAAKHGLPVIFAIIGGNPAQFVPLFDYYREAWQHYKHDPKKVQV
;
A
#
# COMPACT_ATOMS: atom_id res chain seq x y z
N GLY A 1 -13.01 10.84 19.34
CA GLY A 1 -13.47 10.32 18.04
C GLY A 1 -12.49 9.29 17.53
N LEU A 2 -12.75 8.71 16.35
CA LEU A 2 -11.81 7.81 15.67
C LEU A 2 -10.77 8.64 14.90
N ASP A 3 -9.54 8.16 14.84
CA ASP A 3 -8.43 8.83 14.17
C ASP A 3 -8.23 8.33 12.75
N PHE A 4 -8.68 7.11 12.45
CA PHE A 4 -8.54 6.44 11.16
C PHE A 4 -9.81 5.73 10.74
N PHE A 5 -10.13 5.80 9.44
CA PHE A 5 -11.20 5.04 8.78
C PHE A 5 -10.59 4.26 7.62
N GLY A 6 -10.63 2.93 7.70
CA GLY A 6 -10.07 2.04 6.70
C GLY A 6 -11.11 1.18 6.02
N ILE A 7 -10.95 0.96 4.71
CA ILE A 7 -11.79 0.08 3.90
C ILE A 7 -10.94 -0.94 3.17
N GLY A 8 -11.31 -2.22 3.28
CA GLY A 8 -10.68 -3.33 2.56
C GLY A 8 -11.18 -3.45 1.12
N GLU A 9 -10.35 -4.03 0.27
CA GLU A 9 -10.66 -4.41 -1.10
C GLU A 9 -10.93 -5.92 -1.16
N HIS A 10 -12.14 -6.29 -1.63
CA HIS A 10 -12.53 -7.68 -1.79
C HIS A 10 -13.36 -7.87 -3.07
N HIS A 11 -13.14 -8.97 -3.77
CA HIS A 11 -13.83 -9.32 -5.01
C HIS A 11 -14.67 -10.61 -4.84
N ARG A 12 -15.37 -10.70 -3.72
CA ARG A 12 -16.17 -11.86 -3.29
C ARG A 12 -17.62 -11.46 -3.03
N PRO A 13 -18.57 -12.37 -3.21
CA PRO A 13 -20.00 -12.07 -3.02
C PRO A 13 -20.40 -11.75 -1.56
N ASP A 14 -19.58 -12.16 -0.60
CA ASP A 14 -19.78 -11.90 0.83
C ASP A 14 -19.21 -10.55 1.31
N TYR A 15 -18.61 -9.76 0.40
CA TYR A 15 -18.09 -8.40 0.67
C TYR A 15 -18.73 -7.38 -0.26
N ALA A 16 -18.99 -6.18 0.27
CA ALA A 16 -19.66 -5.12 -0.46
C ALA A 16 -18.72 -4.19 -1.25
N VAL A 17 -17.40 -4.24 -1.00
CA VAL A 17 -16.46 -3.23 -1.52
C VAL A 17 -15.32 -3.89 -2.29
N SER A 18 -15.25 -3.55 -3.58
CA SER A 18 -14.15 -3.93 -4.47
C SER A 18 -13.26 -2.74 -4.89
N THR A 19 -13.72 -1.52 -4.67
CA THR A 19 -13.05 -0.27 -5.07
C THR A 19 -13.05 0.71 -3.90
N PRO A 20 -12.21 0.48 -2.86
CA PRO A 20 -12.16 1.30 -1.66
C PRO A 20 -11.91 2.79 -1.95
N GLU A 21 -11.17 3.10 -3.00
CA GLU A 21 -10.81 4.47 -3.40
C GLU A 21 -12.04 5.34 -3.65
N ILE A 22 -13.10 4.78 -4.23
CA ILE A 22 -14.34 5.53 -4.53
C ILE A 22 -15.05 5.93 -3.24
N ILE A 23 -15.13 5.01 -2.28
CA ILE A 23 -15.76 5.27 -0.97
C ILE A 23 -14.93 6.25 -0.16
N LEU A 24 -13.61 6.10 -0.18
CA LEU A 24 -12.69 7.00 0.50
C LEU A 24 -12.75 8.42 -0.09
N ALA A 25 -12.89 8.57 -1.41
CA ALA A 25 -13.10 9.86 -2.05
C ALA A 25 -14.41 10.52 -1.60
N ALA A 26 -15.50 9.75 -1.51
CA ALA A 26 -16.77 10.26 -0.98
C ALA A 26 -16.64 10.67 0.50
N ALA A 27 -15.98 9.86 1.33
CA ALA A 27 -15.73 10.17 2.73
C ALA A 27 -14.85 11.42 2.91
N ALA A 28 -13.90 11.67 2.01
CA ALA A 28 -13.05 12.84 2.03
C ALA A 28 -13.83 14.16 1.99
N THR A 29 -14.93 14.19 1.26
CA THR A 29 -15.76 15.40 1.07
C THR A 29 -16.64 15.73 2.28
N VAL A 30 -16.99 14.73 3.10
CA VAL A 30 -17.91 14.89 4.25
C VAL A 30 -17.21 14.82 5.61
N THR A 31 -15.91 14.56 5.63
CA THR A 31 -15.09 14.52 6.85
C THR A 31 -13.98 15.57 6.81
N LYS A 32 -13.42 15.93 7.98
CA LYS A 32 -12.41 17.01 8.06
C LYS A 32 -11.13 16.64 8.81
N LYS A 33 -11.15 15.61 9.67
CA LYS A 33 -10.02 15.30 10.56
C LYS A 33 -9.55 13.85 10.46
N ILE A 34 -10.50 12.92 10.32
CA ILE A 34 -10.20 11.49 10.29
C ILE A 34 -9.33 11.15 9.07
N LYS A 35 -8.31 10.35 9.27
CA LYS A 35 -7.50 9.79 8.20
C LYS A 35 -8.28 8.74 7.43
N LEU A 36 -8.04 8.65 6.14
CA LEU A 36 -8.81 7.84 5.20
C LEU A 36 -7.87 6.89 4.46
N GLY A 37 -8.02 5.60 4.65
CA GLY A 37 -7.09 4.65 4.06
C GLY A 37 -7.71 3.36 3.56
N SER A 38 -7.00 2.68 2.67
CA SER A 38 -7.32 1.29 2.36
C SER A 38 -6.82 0.36 3.46
N ALA A 39 -7.55 -0.72 3.71
CA ALA A 39 -7.12 -1.72 4.69
C ALA A 39 -7.47 -3.14 4.20
N VAL A 40 -6.86 -3.55 3.08
CA VAL A 40 -5.79 -2.97 2.27
C VAL A 40 -6.22 -2.75 0.81
N SER A 41 -5.38 -2.07 0.00
CA SER A 41 -5.44 -2.18 -1.47
C SER A 41 -4.61 -3.38 -1.92
N VAL A 42 -5.17 -4.23 -2.79
CA VAL A 42 -4.48 -5.43 -3.29
C VAL A 42 -3.52 -5.03 -4.43
N LEU A 43 -2.32 -4.58 -4.05
CA LEU A 43 -1.33 -4.08 -5.01
C LEU A 43 -0.89 -5.15 -6.02
N SER A 44 -0.85 -6.43 -5.62
CA SER A 44 -0.48 -7.53 -6.54
C SER A 44 -1.34 -7.57 -7.80
N SER A 45 -2.62 -7.26 -7.71
CA SER A 45 -3.56 -7.26 -8.84
C SER A 45 -3.94 -5.86 -9.35
N SER A 46 -3.47 -4.79 -8.71
CA SER A 46 -3.69 -3.40 -9.15
C SER A 46 -2.54 -2.86 -9.99
N ASP A 47 -2.81 -1.89 -10.87
CA ASP A 47 -1.74 -1.11 -11.52
C ASP A 47 -1.23 -0.03 -10.55
N PRO A 48 0.08 0.01 -10.24
CA PRO A 48 0.62 0.95 -9.25
C PRO A 48 0.49 2.42 -9.66
N VAL A 49 0.50 2.74 -10.97
CA VAL A 49 0.27 4.10 -11.46
C VAL A 49 -1.16 4.53 -11.16
N ARG A 50 -2.14 3.67 -11.51
CA ARG A 50 -3.55 3.97 -11.24
C ARG A 50 -3.84 4.09 -9.75
N LEU A 51 -3.28 3.18 -8.94
CA LEU A 51 -3.45 3.20 -7.50
C LEU A 51 -2.87 4.47 -6.87
N TYR A 52 -1.65 4.86 -7.27
CA TYR A 52 -1.05 6.13 -6.85
C TYR A 52 -1.94 7.33 -7.20
N GLN A 53 -2.40 7.41 -8.46
CA GLN A 53 -3.26 8.51 -8.93
C GLN A 53 -4.56 8.60 -8.13
N SER A 54 -5.18 7.47 -7.81
CA SER A 54 -6.40 7.41 -7.00
C SER A 54 -6.16 7.96 -5.60
N PHE A 55 -5.11 7.49 -4.92
CA PHE A 55 -4.80 7.94 -3.56
C PHE A 55 -4.26 9.38 -3.52
N ALA A 56 -3.46 9.81 -4.48
CA ALA A 56 -3.06 11.20 -4.60
C ALA A 56 -4.26 12.14 -4.83
N THR A 57 -5.28 11.68 -5.58
CA THR A 57 -6.54 12.43 -5.74
C THR A 57 -7.32 12.52 -4.43
N ILE A 58 -7.44 11.41 -3.69
CA ILE A 58 -8.09 11.41 -2.36
C ILE A 58 -7.33 12.31 -1.39
N ASP A 59 -6.01 12.30 -1.47
CA ASP A 59 -5.15 13.12 -0.63
C ASP A 59 -5.37 14.61 -0.89
N GLN A 60 -5.46 15.02 -2.16
CA GLN A 60 -5.83 16.37 -2.55
C GLN A 60 -7.24 16.76 -2.05
N LEU A 61 -8.25 15.89 -2.25
CA LEU A 61 -9.63 16.12 -1.79
C LEU A 61 -9.75 16.22 -0.27
N SER A 62 -8.90 15.51 0.45
CA SER A 62 -8.94 15.44 1.90
C SER A 62 -7.98 16.41 2.61
N ASN A 63 -7.17 17.18 1.88
CA ASN A 63 -6.11 18.04 2.41
C ASN A 63 -5.06 17.23 3.21
N GLY A 64 -4.49 16.19 2.60
CA GLY A 64 -3.38 15.42 3.15
C GLY A 64 -3.78 14.35 4.19
N ARG A 65 -5.00 13.79 4.10
CA ARG A 65 -5.48 12.76 5.05
C ARG A 65 -5.54 11.34 4.47
N ALA A 66 -5.12 11.14 3.22
CA ALA A 66 -5.12 9.81 2.61
C ALA A 66 -3.96 8.96 3.12
N GLU A 67 -4.22 7.67 3.35
CA GLU A 67 -3.20 6.68 3.69
C GLU A 67 -3.39 5.43 2.82
N LEU A 68 -2.37 5.06 2.07
CA LEU A 68 -2.37 3.87 1.23
C LEU A 68 -1.71 2.69 1.96
N MET A 69 -2.49 1.67 2.31
CA MET A 69 -1.97 0.42 2.86
C MET A 69 -1.90 -0.61 1.73
N ALA A 70 -0.69 -0.87 1.24
CA ALA A 70 -0.43 -1.84 0.18
C ALA A 70 -0.32 -3.25 0.74
N GLY A 71 -1.15 -4.16 0.24
CA GLY A 71 -1.13 -5.56 0.60
C GLY A 71 -1.03 -6.49 -0.61
N ARG A 72 -0.60 -7.75 -0.36
CA ARG A 72 -0.60 -8.78 -1.40
C ARG A 72 -2.00 -9.33 -1.70
N GLY A 73 -2.92 -9.16 -0.75
CA GLY A 73 -4.24 -9.79 -0.76
C GLY A 73 -4.19 -11.22 -0.22
N SER A 74 -5.01 -11.51 0.80
CA SER A 74 -5.18 -12.88 1.31
C SER A 74 -6.18 -13.68 0.49
N PHE A 75 -7.05 -13.00 -0.24
CA PHE A 75 -7.99 -13.57 -1.19
C PHE A 75 -7.46 -13.38 -2.62
N THR A 76 -7.60 -14.40 -3.44
CA THR A 76 -6.94 -14.47 -4.75
C THR A 76 -7.88 -14.23 -5.93
N GLU A 77 -9.14 -13.91 -5.68
CA GLU A 77 -10.18 -13.72 -6.68
C GLU A 77 -9.89 -12.60 -7.68
N SER A 78 -9.14 -11.58 -7.25
CA SER A 78 -8.73 -10.47 -8.12
C SER A 78 -7.74 -10.89 -9.22
N PHE A 79 -6.96 -11.96 -9.01
CA PHE A 79 -5.96 -12.39 -9.98
C PHE A 79 -6.57 -12.84 -11.31
N PRO A 80 -7.45 -13.85 -11.36
CA PRO A 80 -8.11 -14.23 -12.63
C PRO A 80 -9.03 -13.11 -13.16
N LEU A 81 -9.63 -12.31 -12.27
CA LEU A 81 -10.50 -11.20 -12.67
C LEU A 81 -9.76 -10.13 -13.48
N TYR A 82 -8.51 -9.85 -13.13
CA TYR A 82 -7.65 -8.88 -13.81
C TYR A 82 -6.60 -9.50 -14.72
N GLY A 83 -6.65 -10.83 -14.94
CA GLY A 83 -5.78 -11.54 -15.86
C GLY A 83 -4.36 -11.78 -15.36
N TYR A 84 -4.14 -11.81 -14.04
CA TYR A 84 -2.86 -12.13 -13.44
C TYR A 84 -2.75 -13.61 -13.08
N ASN A 85 -1.53 -14.16 -13.18
CA ASN A 85 -1.23 -15.54 -12.82
C ASN A 85 -0.80 -15.60 -11.35
N LEU A 86 -1.38 -16.52 -10.57
CA LEU A 86 -1.02 -16.76 -9.18
C LEU A 86 0.42 -17.24 -8.98
N ASN A 87 1.03 -17.83 -10.00
CA ASN A 87 2.45 -18.21 -9.95
C ASN A 87 3.38 -16.99 -9.83
N ASP A 88 2.92 -15.82 -10.23
CA ASP A 88 3.66 -14.55 -10.12
C ASP A 88 3.30 -13.75 -8.86
N TYR A 89 2.59 -14.34 -7.89
CA TYR A 89 2.01 -13.68 -6.73
C TYR A 89 3.00 -12.79 -5.96
N ASP A 90 4.15 -13.34 -5.59
CA ASP A 90 5.17 -12.61 -4.84
C ASP A 90 5.90 -11.58 -5.71
N GLU A 91 6.25 -11.96 -6.94
CA GLU A 91 6.96 -11.07 -7.87
C GLU A 91 6.10 -9.88 -8.31
N LEU A 92 4.80 -10.10 -8.53
CA LEU A 92 3.85 -9.01 -8.81
C LEU A 92 3.85 -7.96 -7.70
N PHE A 93 3.84 -8.40 -6.44
CA PHE A 93 3.84 -7.46 -5.33
C PHE A 93 5.18 -6.71 -5.21
N GLU A 94 6.32 -7.43 -5.31
CA GLU A 94 7.64 -6.84 -5.24
C GLU A 94 7.84 -5.77 -6.32
N GLU A 95 7.59 -6.13 -7.58
CA GLU A 95 7.79 -5.23 -8.71
C GLU A 95 6.87 -4.00 -8.64
N LYS A 96 5.61 -4.22 -8.25
CA LYS A 96 4.63 -3.14 -8.16
C LYS A 96 4.86 -2.23 -6.97
N LEU A 97 5.36 -2.76 -5.85
CA LEU A 97 5.73 -1.94 -4.69
C LEU A 97 6.95 -1.07 -5.01
N ASP A 98 7.96 -1.63 -5.67
CA ASP A 98 9.13 -0.88 -6.15
C ASP A 98 8.71 0.28 -7.05
N LEU A 99 7.83 0.02 -8.02
CA LEU A 99 7.30 1.07 -8.90
C LEU A 99 6.47 2.11 -8.11
N LEU A 100 5.61 1.69 -7.21
CA LEU A 100 4.75 2.58 -6.43
C LEU A 100 5.59 3.56 -5.59
N VAL A 101 6.60 3.06 -4.89
CA VAL A 101 7.54 3.88 -4.11
C VAL A 101 8.31 4.84 -5.02
N LYS A 102 8.74 4.35 -6.18
CA LYS A 102 9.47 5.18 -7.13
C LYS A 102 8.59 6.30 -7.71
N ILE A 103 7.32 6.03 -8.01
CA ILE A 103 6.36 7.05 -8.47
C ILE A 103 6.23 8.16 -7.43
N ASP A 104 6.17 7.82 -6.15
CA ASP A 104 6.03 8.81 -5.08
C ASP A 104 7.25 9.72 -4.95
N ASN A 105 8.45 9.19 -5.20
CA ASN A 105 9.71 9.90 -5.05
C ASN A 105 10.17 10.64 -6.32
N GLU A 106 9.75 10.20 -7.51
CA GLU A 106 10.27 10.71 -8.79
C GLU A 106 9.12 11.14 -9.73
N ASN A 107 9.23 12.33 -10.31
CA ASN A 107 8.34 12.80 -11.38
C ASN A 107 9.05 13.81 -12.27
N PRO A 108 9.31 13.56 -13.56
CA PRO A 108 8.87 12.38 -14.34
C PRO A 108 9.62 11.09 -13.96
N ILE A 109 8.94 9.96 -14.13
CA ILE A 109 9.48 8.63 -13.81
C ILE A 109 9.95 7.88 -15.06
N THR A 110 11.08 7.20 -14.95
CA THR A 110 11.55 6.16 -15.87
C THR A 110 11.70 4.86 -15.11
N TRP A 111 11.03 3.80 -15.58
CA TRP A 111 11.01 2.50 -14.91
C TRP A 111 10.90 1.35 -15.90
N LYS A 112 11.47 0.20 -15.55
CA LYS A 112 11.39 -1.03 -16.32
C LYS A 112 11.27 -2.22 -15.37
N GLY A 113 10.27 -3.06 -15.61
CA GLY A 113 10.05 -4.32 -14.90
C GLY A 113 9.78 -5.47 -15.88
N ARG A 114 9.45 -6.64 -15.33
CA ARG A 114 9.12 -7.86 -16.07
C ARG A 114 7.62 -8.00 -16.30
N LEU A 115 6.83 -7.67 -15.30
CA LEU A 115 5.37 -7.95 -15.26
C LEU A 115 4.51 -6.78 -15.68
N ARG A 116 5.10 -5.59 -15.82
CA ARG A 116 4.43 -4.38 -16.27
C ARG A 116 5.22 -3.68 -17.37
N PRO A 117 4.54 -3.09 -18.39
CA PRO A 117 5.20 -2.28 -19.41
C PRO A 117 6.03 -1.14 -18.83
N SER A 118 7.16 -0.86 -19.47
CA SER A 118 8.11 0.19 -19.05
C SER A 118 7.49 1.58 -19.13
N LEU A 119 7.97 2.49 -18.28
CA LEU A 119 7.71 3.92 -18.33
C LEU A 119 8.99 4.63 -18.76
N ASN A 120 8.88 5.63 -19.64
CA ASN A 120 10.01 6.42 -20.10
C ASN A 120 9.67 7.91 -19.97
N LYS A 121 10.24 8.56 -18.95
CA LYS A 121 10.03 9.99 -18.61
C LYS A 121 8.55 10.39 -18.57
N GLN A 122 7.71 9.52 -17.96
CA GLN A 122 6.28 9.77 -17.85
C GLN A 122 5.97 10.59 -16.60
N GLN A 123 5.09 11.57 -16.72
CA GLN A 123 4.54 12.28 -15.57
C GLN A 123 3.37 11.49 -14.98
N VAL A 124 3.37 11.31 -13.67
CA VAL A 124 2.24 10.72 -12.92
C VAL A 124 1.59 11.81 -12.09
N LEU A 125 0.36 12.16 -12.45
CA LEU A 125 -0.41 13.25 -11.85
C LEU A 125 -1.82 12.76 -11.45
N PRO A 126 -2.43 13.37 -10.39
CA PRO A 126 -1.87 14.42 -9.55
C PRO A 126 -0.73 13.91 -8.66
N ARG A 127 0.00 14.82 -8.01
CA ARG A 127 0.89 14.50 -6.90
C ARG A 127 0.10 14.53 -5.58
N ALA A 128 0.63 13.89 -4.55
CA ALA A 128 0.07 13.97 -3.20
C ALA A 128 0.07 15.42 -2.67
N TYR A 129 -0.81 15.72 -1.74
CA TYR A 129 -1.03 17.06 -1.20
C TYR A 129 0.23 17.66 -0.54
N ASN A 130 0.99 16.83 0.18
CA ASN A 130 2.27 17.21 0.83
C ASN A 130 3.48 16.63 0.08
N GLU A 131 3.43 16.52 -1.25
CA GLU A 131 4.45 15.97 -2.13
C GLU A 131 4.62 14.45 -2.03
N GLN A 132 4.52 13.86 -0.86
CA GLN A 132 4.60 12.41 -0.64
C GLN A 132 3.30 11.87 -0.03
N LEU A 133 2.88 10.70 -0.50
CA LEU A 133 1.72 9.98 0.01
C LEU A 133 2.10 9.15 1.24
N ALA A 134 1.27 9.18 2.27
CA ALA A 134 1.44 8.27 3.40
C ALA A 134 1.17 6.82 2.93
N MET A 135 2.21 6.01 2.90
CA MET A 135 2.14 4.62 2.45
C MET A 135 2.58 3.65 3.55
N TRP A 136 1.91 2.50 3.62
CA TRP A 136 2.16 1.41 4.56
C TRP A 136 2.22 0.08 3.82
N VAL A 137 3.01 -0.84 4.32
CA VAL A 137 3.00 -2.24 3.86
C VAL A 137 2.23 -3.09 4.86
N ALA A 138 1.20 -3.78 4.40
CA ALA A 138 0.45 -4.71 5.22
C ALA A 138 1.17 -6.06 5.30
N VAL A 139 1.35 -6.55 6.54
CA VAL A 139 2.08 -7.76 6.86
C VAL A 139 1.14 -8.77 7.51
N GLY A 140 1.03 -9.95 6.89
CA GLY A 140 0.18 -11.04 7.38
C GLY A 140 0.87 -12.03 8.32
N GLY A 141 2.18 -11.87 8.60
CA GLY A 141 2.88 -12.73 9.55
C GLY A 141 4.16 -13.40 9.04
N THR A 142 4.66 -13.07 7.84
CA THR A 142 5.92 -13.64 7.33
C THR A 142 7.10 -12.67 7.50
N PRO A 143 8.30 -13.18 7.87
CA PRO A 143 9.50 -12.35 8.02
C PRO A 143 9.86 -11.59 6.74
N GLU A 144 9.70 -12.20 5.57
CA GLU A 144 9.98 -11.60 4.26
C GLU A 144 9.17 -10.33 4.02
N SER A 145 7.94 -10.28 4.55
CA SER A 145 7.05 -9.12 4.38
C SER A 145 7.56 -7.90 5.14
N VAL A 146 8.11 -8.07 6.34
CA VAL A 146 8.68 -6.95 7.12
C VAL A 146 10.02 -6.48 6.54
N VAL A 147 10.83 -7.40 6.02
CA VAL A 147 12.09 -7.05 5.32
C VAL A 147 11.80 -6.24 4.07
N ARG A 148 10.77 -6.60 3.32
CA ARG A 148 10.33 -5.87 2.12
C ARG A 148 9.94 -4.42 2.46
N ALA A 149 9.15 -4.22 3.50
CA ALA A 149 8.78 -2.89 3.95
C ALA A 149 10.02 -2.08 4.39
N ALA A 150 10.88 -2.69 5.20
CA ALA A 150 12.13 -2.06 5.66
C ALA A 150 13.07 -1.69 4.51
N LYS A 151 13.19 -2.55 3.47
CA LYS A 151 13.99 -2.25 2.27
C LYS A 151 13.58 -0.92 1.61
N HIS A 152 12.30 -0.63 1.57
CA HIS A 152 11.76 0.60 0.98
C HIS A 152 11.62 1.76 1.97
N GLY A 153 11.99 1.58 3.23
CA GLY A 153 11.80 2.60 4.27
C GLY A 153 10.34 2.92 4.56
N LEU A 154 9.45 1.93 4.37
CA LEU A 154 8.00 2.07 4.58
C LEU A 154 7.60 1.51 5.96
N PRO A 155 6.65 2.16 6.65
CA PRO A 155 6.04 1.64 7.85
C PRO A 155 5.25 0.36 7.57
N VAL A 156 5.06 -0.45 8.60
CA VAL A 156 4.29 -1.69 8.52
C VAL A 156 3.00 -1.62 9.32
N ILE A 157 1.98 -2.30 8.83
CA ILE A 157 0.75 -2.56 9.58
C ILE A 157 0.51 -4.07 9.62
N PHE A 158 0.30 -4.62 10.83
CA PHE A 158 0.07 -6.04 11.00
C PHE A 158 -1.41 -6.37 10.91
N ALA A 159 -1.74 -7.29 10.00
CA ALA A 159 -3.08 -7.86 9.89
C ALA A 159 -3.26 -8.97 10.93
N ILE A 160 -3.66 -8.61 12.15
CA ILE A 160 -3.93 -9.55 13.23
C ILE A 160 -5.37 -10.04 13.09
N ILE A 161 -5.59 -11.01 12.20
CA ILE A 161 -6.90 -11.60 11.95
C ILE A 161 -7.06 -12.83 12.85
N GLY A 162 -7.53 -12.60 14.06
CA GLY A 162 -7.63 -13.62 15.10
C GLY A 162 -6.28 -13.95 15.75
N GLY A 163 -6.32 -14.70 16.83
CA GLY A 163 -5.12 -15.08 17.58
C GLY A 163 -4.61 -14.03 18.56
N ASN A 164 -3.45 -14.31 19.13
CA ASN A 164 -2.82 -13.46 20.14
C ASN A 164 -1.86 -12.47 19.49
N PRO A 165 -2.05 -11.14 19.66
CA PRO A 165 -1.13 -10.12 19.14
C PRO A 165 0.35 -10.35 19.54
N ALA A 166 0.61 -10.95 20.71
CA ALA A 166 1.95 -11.25 21.16
C ALA A 166 2.75 -12.17 20.21
N GLN A 167 2.09 -12.93 19.36
CA GLN A 167 2.74 -13.77 18.34
C GLN A 167 3.46 -12.95 17.26
N PHE A 168 3.11 -11.68 17.11
CA PHE A 168 3.72 -10.77 16.15
C PHE A 168 4.96 -10.04 16.69
N VAL A 169 5.21 -10.12 18.00
CA VAL A 169 6.36 -9.43 18.63
C VAL A 169 7.70 -9.76 17.95
N PRO A 170 8.03 -11.01 17.61
CA PRO A 170 9.28 -11.32 16.91
C PRO A 170 9.39 -10.63 15.54
N LEU A 171 8.26 -10.38 14.87
CA LEU A 171 8.25 -9.69 13.58
C LEU A 171 8.51 -8.18 13.74
N PHE A 172 8.10 -7.57 14.86
CA PHE A 172 8.46 -6.18 15.17
C PHE A 172 9.97 -6.02 15.35
N ASP A 173 10.59 -6.94 16.07
CA ASP A 173 12.03 -6.90 16.30
C ASP A 173 12.78 -7.14 14.98
N TYR A 174 12.36 -8.11 14.20
CA TYR A 174 12.92 -8.40 12.89
C TYR A 174 12.77 -7.22 11.90
N TYR A 175 11.63 -6.53 11.95
CA TYR A 175 11.43 -5.31 11.15
C TYR A 175 12.42 -4.21 11.54
N ARG A 176 12.64 -3.97 12.85
CA ARG A 176 13.62 -2.97 13.33
C ARG A 176 15.04 -3.30 12.92
N GLU A 177 15.42 -4.58 13.01
CA GLU A 177 16.74 -5.05 12.57
C GLU A 177 16.93 -4.83 11.05
N ALA A 178 15.94 -5.21 10.26
CA ALA A 178 15.95 -4.97 8.81
C ALA A 178 16.02 -3.47 8.48
N TRP A 179 15.25 -2.63 9.18
CA TRP A 179 15.27 -1.18 9.03
C TRP A 179 16.68 -0.60 9.25
N GLN A 180 17.37 -1.03 10.29
CA GLN A 180 18.75 -0.64 10.57
C GLN A 180 19.74 -1.17 9.52
N HIS A 181 19.54 -2.41 9.07
CA HIS A 181 20.34 -3.01 8.00
C HIS A 181 20.31 -2.17 6.72
N TYR A 182 19.13 -1.65 6.34
CA TYR A 182 18.97 -0.77 5.19
C TYR A 182 19.33 0.71 5.47
N LYS A 183 19.87 1.01 6.67
CA LYS A 183 20.38 2.33 7.07
C LYS A 183 19.34 3.45 7.05
N HIS A 184 18.10 3.14 7.29
CA HIS A 184 17.05 4.14 7.46
C HIS A 184 17.13 4.80 8.85
N ASP A 185 16.61 6.03 8.95
CA ASP A 185 16.58 6.76 10.23
C ASP A 185 15.74 6.01 11.27
N PRO A 186 16.33 5.60 12.41
CA PRO A 186 15.63 4.86 13.47
C PRO A 186 14.40 5.60 14.04
N LYS A 187 14.38 6.93 13.95
CA LYS A 187 13.25 7.75 14.42
C LYS A 187 12.01 7.66 13.52
N LYS A 188 12.17 7.15 12.30
CA LYS A 188 11.08 6.99 11.34
C LYS A 188 10.46 5.59 11.35
N VAL A 189 10.93 4.69 12.20
CA VAL A 189 10.31 3.37 12.39
C VAL A 189 8.88 3.56 12.89
N GLN A 190 7.91 3.03 12.15
CA GLN A 190 6.49 3.04 12.52
C GLN A 190 5.88 1.65 12.32
N VAL A 191 5.06 1.25 13.27
CA VAL A 191 4.32 -0.01 13.29
C VAL A 191 2.91 0.25 13.79
#